data_32f2460716a52cc7ab4c5d1522462dce
#
_entry.id   32f2460716a52cc7ab4c5d1522462dce
#
_cell.length_a   1.000
_cell.length_b   1.000
_cell.length_c   1.000
_cell.angle_alpha   90.00
_cell.angle_beta   90.00
_cell.angle_gamma   90.00
#
_symmetry.space_group_name_H-M   'P 1'
#
loop_
_entity.id
_entity.type
_entity.pdbx_description
1 polymer ?
#
loop_
_entity_poly.entity_id
_entity_poly.type
_entity_poly.pdbx_seq_one_letter_code
_entity_poly.pdbx_strand_id
1 'polypeptide(L)'
;TPHRYLDKFTLFSLKSGKHVFVEKPAAISFLKIKNLIKKVNSLNKNLKIQVGFNHRFHPSIIKALKMVKQNIIGDLMYIRSRYGHGARKNYHKEWRMNKFISGGGELIDQGSHIIDLSRIFLGEFTKIDSTLKSFFWKSKVEDNAFLTLKTKSNKVAFLHASCTEWKNKFSFEIFGKKGKLEIDGLGGSYGKEKLYFYKMSKNLGKPKLKIWNYSSKVDISWKNEISDFVRSIKLNKRVSCGLKDAYENMKIINHCYKKIKRL
;
A
#
# COMPACT_ATOMS: atom_id res chain seq x y z
N THR A 1 -5.76 -3.50 -16.60
CA THR A 1 -5.15 -4.80 -16.96
C THR A 1 -5.13 -5.70 -15.74
N PRO A 2 -5.65 -6.95 -15.79
CA PRO A 2 -5.58 -7.89 -14.68
C PRO A 2 -4.13 -8.20 -14.27
N HIS A 3 -3.91 -8.50 -12.99
CA HIS A 3 -2.56 -8.64 -12.40
C HIS A 3 -1.66 -9.65 -13.13
N ARG A 4 -2.23 -10.73 -13.67
CA ARG A 4 -1.48 -11.78 -14.37
C ARG A 4 -0.73 -11.33 -15.62
N TYR A 5 -1.03 -10.15 -16.17
CA TYR A 5 -0.44 -9.62 -17.39
C TYR A 5 0.52 -8.44 -17.15
N LEU A 6 0.55 -7.88 -15.94
CA LEU A 6 1.32 -6.66 -15.64
C LEU A 6 2.81 -6.82 -15.93
N ASP A 7 3.43 -7.91 -15.49
CA ASP A 7 4.85 -8.19 -15.72
C ASP A 7 5.18 -8.34 -17.21
N LYS A 8 4.30 -8.99 -17.98
CA LYS A 8 4.48 -9.21 -19.42
C LYS A 8 4.43 -7.91 -20.20
N PHE A 9 3.39 -7.09 -19.97
CA PHE A 9 3.25 -5.81 -20.67
C PHE A 9 4.32 -4.81 -20.24
N THR A 10 4.72 -4.79 -18.96
CA THR A 10 5.85 -3.99 -18.50
C THR A 10 7.12 -4.32 -19.28
N LEU A 11 7.47 -5.61 -19.38
CA LEU A 11 8.67 -6.03 -20.08
C LEU A 11 8.59 -5.74 -21.60
N PHE A 12 7.43 -5.96 -22.22
CA PHE A 12 7.21 -5.63 -23.63
C PHE A 12 7.46 -4.15 -23.91
N SER A 13 6.84 -3.24 -23.12
CA SER A 13 7.00 -1.80 -23.27
C SER A 13 8.45 -1.35 -23.08
N LEU A 14 9.16 -1.93 -22.09
CA LEU A 14 10.57 -1.61 -21.86
C LEU A 14 11.47 -2.05 -23.01
N LYS A 15 11.22 -3.25 -23.59
CA LYS A 15 11.94 -3.70 -24.78
C LYS A 15 11.74 -2.74 -25.95
N SER A 16 10.56 -2.17 -26.09
CA SER A 16 10.21 -1.13 -27.08
C SER A 16 10.72 0.27 -26.73
N GLY A 17 11.60 0.41 -25.72
CA GLY A 17 12.23 1.68 -25.38
C GLY A 17 11.31 2.67 -24.65
N LYS A 18 10.20 2.23 -24.07
CA LYS A 18 9.23 3.10 -23.40
C LYS A 18 9.45 3.12 -21.88
N HIS A 19 9.34 4.31 -21.26
CA HIS A 19 9.13 4.42 -19.83
C HIS A 19 7.79 3.78 -19.46
N VAL A 20 7.68 3.19 -18.27
CA VAL A 20 6.48 2.42 -17.90
C VAL A 20 5.92 2.88 -16.55
N PHE A 21 4.64 3.21 -16.56
CA PHE A 21 3.81 3.28 -15.36
C PHE A 21 2.96 2.01 -15.31
N VAL A 22 3.16 1.18 -14.29
CA VAL A 22 2.48 -0.10 -14.14
C VAL A 22 1.67 -0.12 -12.84
N GLU A 23 0.44 -0.62 -12.91
CA GLU A 23 -0.40 -0.81 -11.74
C GLU A 23 0.23 -1.76 -10.70
N LYS A 24 -0.07 -1.48 -9.41
CA LYS A 24 0.25 -2.45 -8.35
C LYS A 24 -0.50 -3.78 -8.59
N PRO A 25 0.03 -4.89 -8.19
CA PRO A 25 1.30 -5.15 -7.51
C PRO A 25 2.49 -5.33 -8.46
N ALA A 26 2.41 -4.87 -9.71
CA ALA A 26 3.36 -4.99 -10.82
C ALA A 26 3.55 -6.43 -11.34
N ALA A 27 3.26 -7.44 -10.56
CA ALA A 27 3.22 -8.85 -10.96
C ALA A 27 2.35 -9.66 -9.99
N ILE A 28 1.79 -10.76 -10.46
CA ILE A 28 0.85 -11.60 -9.68
C ILE A 28 1.52 -12.41 -8.55
N SER A 29 2.84 -12.51 -8.51
CA SER A 29 3.55 -13.27 -7.47
C SER A 29 4.97 -12.77 -7.24
N PHE A 30 5.54 -13.12 -6.07
CA PHE A 30 6.91 -12.81 -5.72
C PHE A 30 7.92 -13.33 -6.76
N LEU A 31 7.74 -14.54 -7.27
CA LEU A 31 8.63 -15.10 -8.30
C LEU A 31 8.57 -14.30 -9.61
N LYS A 32 7.37 -13.87 -10.00
CA LYS A 32 7.16 -13.07 -11.21
C LYS A 32 7.82 -11.69 -11.11
N ILE A 33 7.68 -10.99 -9.98
CA ILE A 33 8.34 -9.68 -9.80
C ILE A 33 9.86 -9.82 -9.74
N LYS A 34 10.40 -10.87 -9.08
CA LYS A 34 11.83 -11.18 -9.06
C LYS A 34 12.38 -11.40 -10.47
N ASN A 35 11.67 -12.19 -11.27
CA ASN A 35 12.04 -12.46 -12.66
C ASN A 35 11.92 -11.20 -13.54
N LEU A 36 10.90 -10.36 -13.32
CA LEU A 36 10.77 -9.08 -14.02
C LEU A 36 11.99 -8.19 -13.75
N ILE A 37 12.37 -8.01 -12.48
CA ILE A 37 13.54 -7.20 -12.09
C ILE A 37 14.82 -7.74 -12.77
N LYS A 38 15.06 -9.05 -12.74
CA LYS A 38 16.22 -9.66 -13.41
C LYS A 38 16.25 -9.31 -14.90
N LYS A 39 15.11 -9.47 -15.59
CA LYS A 39 15.00 -9.15 -17.03
C LYS A 39 15.14 -7.66 -17.32
N VAL A 40 14.62 -6.79 -16.46
CA VAL A 40 14.76 -5.33 -16.60
C VAL A 40 16.23 -4.92 -16.48
N ASN A 41 16.93 -5.45 -15.49
CA ASN A 41 18.36 -5.16 -15.30
C ASN A 41 19.20 -5.62 -16.49
N SER A 42 18.86 -6.72 -17.16
CA SER A 42 19.57 -7.18 -18.34
C SER A 42 19.30 -6.37 -19.61
N LEU A 43 18.29 -5.49 -19.61
CA LEU A 43 18.04 -4.60 -20.77
C LEU A 43 19.06 -3.46 -20.87
N ASN A 44 19.77 -3.16 -19.79
CA ASN A 44 20.77 -2.08 -19.71
C ASN A 44 20.26 -0.73 -20.27
N LYS A 45 18.99 -0.40 -20.06
CA LYS A 45 18.32 0.80 -20.55
C LYS A 45 17.99 1.74 -19.39
N ASN A 46 18.28 3.02 -19.52
CA ASN A 46 17.91 4.04 -18.52
C ASN A 46 16.42 4.41 -18.64
N LEU A 47 15.54 3.44 -18.46
CA LEU A 47 14.09 3.62 -18.52
C LEU A 47 13.50 3.73 -17.12
N LYS A 48 12.55 4.63 -16.95
CA LYS A 48 11.85 4.82 -15.69
C LYS A 48 10.68 3.84 -15.61
N ILE A 49 10.56 3.18 -14.46
CA ILE A 49 9.47 2.25 -14.15
C ILE A 49 8.88 2.67 -12.81
N GLN A 50 7.66 3.18 -12.83
CA GLN A 50 6.90 3.51 -11.62
C GLN A 50 5.79 2.50 -11.42
N VAL A 51 5.60 2.07 -10.17
CA VAL A 51 4.53 1.17 -9.77
C VAL A 51 3.43 1.98 -9.09
N GLY A 52 2.18 1.73 -9.46
CA GLY A 52 0.99 2.49 -9.07
C GLY A 52 0.56 2.28 -7.62
N PHE A 53 1.37 2.73 -6.66
CA PHE A 53 0.99 2.83 -5.25
C PHE A 53 0.45 4.24 -4.97
N ASN A 54 -0.67 4.59 -5.60
CA ASN A 54 -1.28 5.92 -5.54
C ASN A 54 -1.54 6.43 -4.12
N HIS A 55 -1.69 5.53 -3.14
CA HIS A 55 -1.92 5.92 -1.74
C HIS A 55 -0.79 6.78 -1.17
N ARG A 56 0.45 6.63 -1.66
CA ARG A 56 1.59 7.51 -1.29
C ARG A 56 1.36 8.97 -1.67
N PHE A 57 0.49 9.25 -2.64
CA PHE A 57 0.28 10.55 -3.27
C PHE A 57 -0.96 11.28 -2.79
N HIS A 58 -1.68 10.72 -1.81
CA HIS A 58 -2.76 11.43 -1.12
C HIS A 58 -2.21 12.58 -0.27
N PRO A 59 -2.85 13.76 -0.28
CA PRO A 59 -2.37 14.93 0.46
C PRO A 59 -2.18 14.69 1.95
N SER A 60 -3.07 13.93 2.59
CA SER A 60 -2.96 13.54 4.00
C SER A 60 -1.72 12.69 4.27
N ILE A 61 -1.42 11.72 3.39
CA ILE A 61 -0.24 10.86 3.49
C ILE A 61 1.05 11.67 3.28
N ILE A 62 1.09 12.52 2.27
CA ILE A 62 2.25 13.41 2.00
C ILE A 62 2.50 14.31 3.21
N LYS A 63 1.45 14.92 3.78
CA LYS A 63 1.55 15.76 4.96
C LYS A 63 2.03 14.99 6.19
N ALA A 64 1.44 13.81 6.44
CA ALA A 64 1.85 12.94 7.55
C ALA A 64 3.33 12.54 7.43
N LEU A 65 3.77 12.14 6.23
CA LEU A 65 5.16 11.78 5.98
C LEU A 65 6.12 12.96 6.23
N LYS A 66 5.74 14.17 5.80
CA LYS A 66 6.50 15.40 6.10
C LYS A 66 6.61 15.64 7.61
N MET A 67 5.52 15.49 8.36
CA MET A 67 5.49 15.68 9.81
C MET A 67 6.36 14.63 10.54
N VAL A 68 6.33 13.39 10.10
CA VAL A 68 7.20 12.32 10.64
C VAL A 68 8.67 12.62 10.37
N LYS A 69 9.04 13.01 9.13
CA LYS A 69 10.41 13.41 8.78
C LYS A 69 10.91 14.60 9.60
N GLN A 70 10.03 15.51 9.98
CA GLN A 70 10.32 16.65 10.87
C GLN A 70 10.31 16.28 12.36
N ASN A 71 10.17 15.00 12.70
CA ASN A 71 10.13 14.49 14.09
C ASN A 71 9.04 15.12 14.98
N ILE A 72 7.92 15.58 14.38
CA ILE A 72 6.84 16.30 15.11
C ILE A 72 6.14 15.40 16.13
N ILE A 73 5.98 14.12 15.82
CA ILE A 73 5.37 13.14 16.72
C ILE A 73 6.40 12.31 17.51
N GLY A 74 7.69 12.64 17.38
CA GLY A 74 8.78 11.91 18.02
C GLY A 74 9.03 10.55 17.37
N ASP A 75 9.87 9.71 18.01
CA ASP A 75 10.19 8.38 17.53
C ASP A 75 8.94 7.56 17.30
N LEU A 76 8.83 6.95 16.11
CA LEU A 76 7.70 6.10 15.78
C LEU A 76 7.73 4.81 16.58
N MET A 77 6.58 4.43 17.12
CA MET A 77 6.38 3.20 17.89
C MET A 77 5.67 2.13 17.05
N TYR A 78 4.47 2.46 16.56
CA TYR A 78 3.67 1.52 15.78
C TYR A 78 2.69 2.22 14.84
N ILE A 79 2.14 1.43 13.92
CA ILE A 79 1.04 1.79 13.02
C ILE A 79 -0.12 0.83 13.25
N ARG A 80 -1.35 1.35 13.17
CA ARG A 80 -2.57 0.57 13.07
C ARG A 80 -3.34 1.04 11.86
N SER A 81 -3.76 0.10 10.99
CA SER A 81 -4.48 0.45 9.78
C SER A 81 -5.57 -0.55 9.43
N ARG A 82 -6.66 -0.02 8.90
CA ARG A 82 -7.77 -0.78 8.35
C ARG A 82 -8.15 -0.20 6.99
N TYR A 83 -8.17 -1.07 5.98
CA TYR A 83 -8.54 -0.71 4.63
C TYR A 83 -9.43 -1.78 4.02
N GLY A 84 -10.67 -1.42 3.69
CA GLY A 84 -11.60 -2.37 3.15
C GLY A 84 -12.89 -1.75 2.64
N HIS A 85 -13.73 -2.59 2.05
CA HIS A 85 -15.00 -2.24 1.47
C HIS A 85 -16.06 -3.33 1.73
N GLY A 86 -17.32 -3.04 1.39
CA GLY A 86 -18.41 -4.00 1.53
C GLY A 86 -18.57 -4.93 0.33
N ALA A 87 -17.68 -4.80 -0.68
CA ALA A 87 -17.84 -5.42 -1.99
C ALA A 87 -19.16 -5.04 -2.67
N ARG A 88 -19.70 -5.90 -3.54
CA ARG A 88 -20.97 -5.70 -4.26
C ARG A 88 -21.56 -7.03 -4.70
N LYS A 89 -22.82 -7.01 -5.15
CA LYS A 89 -23.49 -8.20 -5.68
C LYS A 89 -22.58 -8.92 -6.71
N ASN A 90 -22.44 -10.23 -6.58
CA ASN A 90 -21.62 -11.09 -7.43
C ASN A 90 -20.09 -10.82 -7.37
N TYR A 91 -19.58 -10.14 -6.36
CA TYR A 91 -18.14 -9.85 -6.21
C TYR A 91 -17.27 -11.12 -6.29
N HIS A 92 -17.74 -12.25 -5.75
CA HIS A 92 -17.07 -13.56 -5.80
C HIS A 92 -16.84 -14.09 -7.23
N LYS A 93 -17.56 -13.57 -8.24
CA LYS A 93 -17.38 -13.90 -9.66
C LYS A 93 -16.37 -13.00 -10.37
N GLU A 94 -15.94 -11.92 -9.76
CA GLU A 94 -14.99 -11.00 -10.36
C GLU A 94 -13.59 -11.58 -10.46
N TRP A 95 -12.81 -11.06 -11.41
CA TRP A 95 -11.43 -11.48 -11.63
C TRP A 95 -10.53 -11.32 -10.38
N ARG A 96 -10.86 -10.37 -9.50
CA ARG A 96 -10.17 -10.15 -8.21
C ARG A 96 -10.28 -11.35 -7.27
N MET A 97 -11.40 -12.06 -7.32
CA MET A 97 -11.65 -13.26 -6.52
C MET A 97 -11.18 -14.55 -7.22
N ASN A 98 -10.53 -14.42 -8.39
CA ASN A 98 -9.92 -15.53 -9.10
C ASN A 98 -8.40 -15.54 -8.90
N LYS A 99 -7.89 -16.48 -8.11
CA LYS A 99 -6.47 -16.61 -7.76
C LYS A 99 -5.53 -16.66 -8.96
N PHE A 100 -5.93 -17.27 -10.08
CA PHE A 100 -5.10 -17.37 -11.28
C PHE A 100 -4.97 -16.05 -12.04
N ILE A 101 -5.87 -15.10 -11.80
CA ILE A 101 -5.91 -13.80 -12.48
C ILE A 101 -5.38 -12.71 -11.56
N SER A 102 -5.79 -12.70 -10.29
CA SER A 102 -5.41 -11.69 -9.30
C SER A 102 -4.12 -12.00 -8.53
N GLY A 103 -3.81 -13.31 -8.33
CA GLY A 103 -2.71 -13.76 -7.50
C GLY A 103 -3.08 -14.01 -6.04
N GLY A 104 -4.25 -13.57 -5.58
CA GLY A 104 -4.77 -13.70 -4.23
C GLY A 104 -6.02 -12.84 -4.06
N GLY A 105 -6.48 -12.67 -2.80
CA GLY A 105 -7.64 -11.88 -2.44
C GLY A 105 -7.31 -10.49 -1.91
N GLU A 106 -7.90 -10.12 -0.78
CA GLU A 106 -7.80 -8.77 -0.20
C GLU A 106 -6.39 -8.42 0.27
N LEU A 107 -5.56 -9.40 0.62
CA LEU A 107 -4.17 -9.16 0.97
C LEU A 107 -3.38 -8.53 -0.19
N ILE A 108 -3.51 -9.08 -1.39
CA ILE A 108 -2.80 -8.57 -2.57
C ILE A 108 -3.51 -7.35 -3.16
N ASP A 109 -4.83 -7.22 -3.01
CA ASP A 109 -5.57 -6.06 -3.54
C ASP A 109 -5.47 -4.85 -2.60
N GLN A 110 -6.13 -4.88 -1.45
CA GLN A 110 -6.15 -3.76 -0.50
C GLN A 110 -4.94 -3.78 0.44
N GLY A 111 -4.55 -4.97 0.91
CA GLY A 111 -3.43 -5.15 1.85
C GLY A 111 -2.10 -4.64 1.31
N SER A 112 -1.85 -4.76 0.00
CA SER A 112 -0.64 -4.24 -0.64
C SER A 112 -0.44 -2.73 -0.40
N HIS A 113 -1.50 -1.93 -0.40
CA HIS A 113 -1.41 -0.48 -0.16
C HIS A 113 -1.03 -0.16 1.29
N ILE A 114 -1.67 -0.79 2.28
CA ILE A 114 -1.37 -0.52 3.70
C ILE A 114 -0.03 -1.12 4.14
N ILE A 115 0.43 -2.21 3.53
CA ILE A 115 1.79 -2.72 3.68
C ILE A 115 2.78 -1.71 3.14
N ASP A 116 2.57 -1.19 1.94
CA ASP A 116 3.43 -0.20 1.31
C ASP A 116 3.53 1.08 2.12
N LEU A 117 2.40 1.64 2.55
CA LEU A 117 2.38 2.81 3.44
C LEU A 117 3.12 2.53 4.74
N SER A 118 2.91 1.38 5.37
CA SER A 118 3.59 1.04 6.62
C SER A 118 5.11 0.96 6.45
N ARG A 119 5.58 0.45 5.30
CA ARG A 119 7.01 0.39 4.96
C ARG A 119 7.64 1.77 4.79
N ILE A 120 6.96 2.72 4.15
CA ILE A 120 7.52 4.08 3.98
C ILE A 120 7.61 4.87 5.29
N PHE A 121 6.81 4.54 6.31
CA PHE A 121 6.87 5.16 7.62
C PHE A 121 7.81 4.44 8.59
N LEU A 122 7.75 3.10 8.68
CA LEU A 122 8.47 2.33 9.70
C LEU A 122 9.76 1.68 9.19
N GLY A 123 9.94 1.58 7.88
CA GLY A 123 11.02 0.83 7.25
C GLY A 123 10.65 -0.63 6.97
N GLU A 124 11.65 -1.46 6.66
CA GLU A 124 11.44 -2.84 6.25
C GLU A 124 11.08 -3.75 7.44
N PHE A 125 10.20 -4.71 7.18
CA PHE A 125 9.75 -5.68 8.17
C PHE A 125 10.56 -6.98 8.09
N THR A 126 10.96 -7.49 9.27
CA THR A 126 11.76 -8.71 9.41
C THR A 126 10.98 -9.88 10.01
N LYS A 127 9.92 -9.58 10.78
CA LYS A 127 9.01 -10.60 11.33
C LYS A 127 7.60 -10.33 10.82
N ILE A 128 6.96 -11.40 10.32
CA ILE A 128 5.64 -11.32 9.68
C ILE A 128 4.77 -12.41 10.31
N ASP A 129 3.68 -11.98 10.90
CA ASP A 129 2.59 -12.87 11.31
C ASP A 129 1.30 -12.47 10.63
N SER A 130 0.46 -13.47 10.29
CA SER A 130 -0.76 -13.20 9.51
C SER A 130 -1.80 -14.29 9.68
N THR A 131 -3.06 -13.86 9.68
CA THR A 131 -4.23 -14.72 9.55
C THR A 131 -5.00 -14.30 8.30
N LEU A 132 -5.15 -15.23 7.36
CA LEU A 132 -5.90 -15.00 6.12
C LEU A 132 -7.11 -15.94 6.15
N LYS A 133 -8.31 -15.39 5.96
CA LYS A 133 -9.57 -16.13 6.04
C LYS A 133 -10.55 -15.68 4.98
N SER A 134 -11.39 -16.59 4.55
CA SER A 134 -12.60 -16.32 3.79
C SER A 134 -13.79 -16.59 4.71
N PHE A 135 -14.41 -15.52 5.21
CA PHE A 135 -15.50 -15.61 6.16
C PHE A 135 -16.88 -15.61 5.48
N PHE A 136 -17.01 -14.80 4.46
CA PHE A 136 -18.32 -14.52 3.86
C PHE A 136 -18.38 -14.90 2.38
N TRP A 137 -17.41 -14.44 1.58
CA TRP A 137 -17.44 -14.66 0.14
C TRP A 137 -17.01 -16.09 -0.21
N LYS A 138 -17.88 -16.84 -0.89
CA LYS A 138 -17.57 -18.20 -1.38
C LYS A 138 -16.55 -18.12 -2.53
N SER A 139 -15.28 -17.94 -2.20
CA SER A 139 -14.17 -17.84 -3.17
C SER A 139 -12.97 -18.68 -2.75
N LYS A 140 -12.03 -18.90 -3.68
CA LYS A 140 -10.75 -19.61 -3.44
C LYS A 140 -9.64 -18.68 -2.93
N VAL A 141 -9.98 -17.41 -2.65
CA VAL A 141 -9.05 -16.42 -2.10
C VAL A 141 -9.65 -15.81 -0.84
N GLU A 142 -8.81 -15.24 0.00
CA GLU A 142 -9.22 -14.64 1.26
C GLU A 142 -10.00 -13.33 1.04
N ASP A 143 -11.05 -13.14 1.84
CA ASP A 143 -11.83 -11.90 1.93
C ASP A 143 -11.38 -11.03 3.10
N ASN A 144 -10.52 -11.57 3.98
CA ASN A 144 -9.93 -10.88 5.12
C ASN A 144 -8.47 -11.27 5.31
N ALA A 145 -7.64 -10.27 5.59
CA ALA A 145 -6.22 -10.42 5.90
C ALA A 145 -5.85 -9.58 7.12
N PHE A 146 -5.47 -10.25 8.21
CA PHE A 146 -4.95 -9.64 9.44
C PHE A 146 -3.45 -9.86 9.50
N LEU A 147 -2.68 -8.79 9.73
CA LEU A 147 -1.23 -8.87 9.76
C LEU A 147 -0.66 -8.17 11.00
N THR A 148 0.35 -8.79 11.58
CA THR A 148 1.25 -8.16 12.54
C THR A 148 2.67 -8.22 11.97
N LEU A 149 3.22 -7.05 11.64
CA LEU A 149 4.53 -6.91 11.03
C LEU A 149 5.47 -6.21 12.01
N LYS A 150 6.73 -6.70 12.16
CA LYS A 150 7.72 -6.07 13.03
C LYS A 150 9.01 -5.75 12.26
N THR A 151 9.56 -4.56 12.50
CA THR A 151 10.87 -4.15 11.99
C THR A 151 11.98 -4.73 12.84
N LYS A 152 13.24 -4.63 12.38
CA LYS A 152 14.43 -4.98 13.18
C LYS A 152 14.51 -4.15 14.48
N SER A 153 14.04 -2.90 14.47
CA SER A 153 13.98 -2.01 15.65
C SER A 153 12.71 -2.18 16.49
N ASN A 154 12.00 -3.31 16.36
CA ASN A 154 10.77 -3.67 17.10
C ASN A 154 9.57 -2.72 16.91
N LYS A 155 9.58 -1.84 15.91
CA LYS A 155 8.37 -1.10 15.55
C LYS A 155 7.35 -2.06 14.94
N VAL A 156 6.06 -1.85 15.22
CA VAL A 156 4.99 -2.78 14.85
C VAL A 156 4.00 -2.11 13.88
N ALA A 157 3.56 -2.85 12.87
CA ALA A 157 2.37 -2.50 12.10
C ALA A 157 1.30 -3.58 12.30
N PHE A 158 0.10 -3.16 12.72
CA PHE A 158 -1.08 -3.99 12.84
C PHE A 158 -2.06 -3.59 11.74
N LEU A 159 -2.31 -4.49 10.77
CA LEU A 159 -2.99 -4.16 9.52
C LEU A 159 -4.16 -5.11 9.29
N HIS A 160 -5.28 -4.58 8.81
CA HIS A 160 -6.44 -5.35 8.39
C HIS A 160 -6.91 -4.89 7.01
N ALA A 161 -6.92 -5.80 6.06
CA ALA A 161 -7.51 -5.61 4.73
C ALA A 161 -8.73 -6.51 4.57
N SER A 162 -9.85 -5.97 4.02
CA SER A 162 -11.12 -6.69 4.01
C SER A 162 -12.06 -6.26 2.89
N CYS A 163 -12.84 -7.20 2.34
CA CYS A 163 -14.05 -6.90 1.56
C CYS A 163 -15.35 -7.29 2.28
N THR A 164 -15.31 -7.32 3.62
CA THR A 164 -16.45 -7.52 4.52
C THR A 164 -16.62 -6.38 5.52
N GLU A 165 -16.17 -5.16 5.20
CA GLU A 165 -16.38 -3.96 6.03
C GLU A 165 -17.82 -3.40 5.92
N TRP A 166 -18.64 -3.97 5.04
CA TRP A 166 -20.01 -3.58 4.71
C TRP A 166 -20.18 -2.14 4.21
N LYS A 167 -19.16 -1.33 4.34
CA LYS A 167 -18.99 -0.03 3.68
C LYS A 167 -17.51 0.27 3.48
N ASN A 168 -17.21 1.22 2.62
CA ASN A 168 -15.83 1.64 2.39
C ASN A 168 -15.24 2.25 3.66
N LYS A 169 -14.09 1.77 4.09
CA LYS A 169 -13.35 2.26 5.26
C LYS A 169 -11.87 2.32 4.96
N PHE A 170 -11.29 3.48 5.22
CA PHE A 170 -9.85 3.67 5.30
C PHE A 170 -9.50 4.36 6.61
N SER A 171 -8.56 3.79 7.35
CA SER A 171 -8.01 4.38 8.55
C SER A 171 -6.53 4.00 8.65
N PHE A 172 -5.68 5.00 8.89
CA PHE A 172 -4.24 4.80 9.01
C PHE A 172 -3.70 5.66 10.14
N GLU A 173 -3.32 5.03 11.24
CA GLU A 173 -2.90 5.68 12.48
C GLU A 173 -1.41 5.45 12.70
N ILE A 174 -0.67 6.52 12.96
CA ILE A 174 0.79 6.52 13.16
C ILE A 174 1.05 7.05 14.57
N PHE A 175 1.60 6.20 15.42
CA PHE A 175 1.86 6.50 16.82
C PHE A 175 3.35 6.78 17.05
N GLY A 176 3.64 7.94 17.60
CA GLY A 176 4.97 8.37 18.03
C GLY A 176 4.99 8.75 19.49
N LYS A 177 6.20 8.85 20.08
CA LYS A 177 6.39 9.17 21.52
C LYS A 177 5.86 10.55 21.94
N LYS A 178 5.67 11.50 21.00
CA LYS A 178 5.22 12.87 21.28
C LYS A 178 3.83 13.18 20.73
N GLY A 179 3.18 12.21 20.07
CA GLY A 179 1.86 12.39 19.50
C GLY A 179 1.45 11.30 18.52
N LYS A 180 0.26 11.46 17.96
CA LYS A 180 -0.35 10.56 16.99
C LYS A 180 -0.78 11.34 15.75
N LEU A 181 -0.60 10.75 14.58
CA LEU A 181 -1.26 11.15 13.34
C LEU A 181 -2.31 10.10 12.97
N GLU A 182 -3.48 10.55 12.53
CA GLU A 182 -4.54 9.68 12.08
C GLU A 182 -5.10 10.19 10.75
N ILE A 183 -5.12 9.32 9.76
CA ILE A 183 -5.75 9.58 8.47
C ILE A 183 -7.04 8.78 8.44
N ASP A 184 -8.17 9.47 8.30
CA ASP A 184 -9.49 8.86 8.15
C ASP A 184 -10.12 9.29 6.84
N GLY A 185 -10.62 8.30 6.09
CA GLY A 185 -11.10 8.51 4.73
C GLY A 185 -9.98 8.69 3.71
N LEU A 186 -10.27 8.42 2.43
CA LEU A 186 -9.30 8.50 1.33
C LEU A 186 -10.01 8.70 0.00
N GLY A 187 -9.57 9.69 -0.79
CA GLY A 187 -9.98 9.91 -2.18
C GLY A 187 -11.49 10.05 -2.41
N GLY A 188 -12.27 10.43 -1.40
CA GLY A 188 -13.72 10.57 -1.47
C GLY A 188 -14.48 9.24 -1.42
N SER A 189 -14.08 8.20 -2.14
CA SER A 189 -14.76 6.90 -2.17
C SER A 189 -14.69 6.14 -0.83
N TYR A 190 -13.65 6.38 -0.05
CA TYR A 190 -13.47 5.85 1.31
C TYR A 190 -13.78 6.88 2.40
N GLY A 191 -14.59 7.88 2.08
CA GLY A 191 -14.95 8.98 2.96
C GLY A 191 -14.10 10.24 2.73
N LYS A 192 -14.49 11.32 3.41
CA LYS A 192 -13.76 12.61 3.36
C LYS A 192 -12.37 12.44 3.94
N GLU A 193 -11.35 12.69 3.14
CA GLU A 193 -9.95 12.56 3.56
C GLU A 193 -9.59 13.62 4.60
N LYS A 194 -9.19 13.20 5.78
CA LYS A 194 -8.78 14.05 6.90
C LYS A 194 -7.49 13.55 7.52
N LEU A 195 -6.66 14.48 7.95
CA LEU A 195 -5.51 14.21 8.81
C LEU A 195 -5.72 14.86 10.16
N TYR A 196 -5.74 14.04 11.20
CA TYR A 196 -5.77 14.47 12.60
C TYR A 196 -4.37 14.39 13.19
N PHE A 197 -3.96 15.42 13.89
CA PHE A 197 -2.73 15.43 14.69
C PHE A 197 -3.09 15.63 16.16
N TYR A 198 -2.80 14.64 16.96
CA TYR A 198 -2.93 14.67 18.42
C TYR A 198 -1.54 14.90 19.01
N LYS A 199 -1.29 16.14 19.43
CA LYS A 199 -0.04 16.50 20.13
C LYS A 199 -0.17 16.18 21.61
N MET A 200 0.68 15.30 22.12
CA MET A 200 0.69 14.95 23.53
C MET A 200 1.07 16.14 24.40
N SER A 201 0.38 16.29 25.54
CA SER A 201 0.76 17.22 26.59
C SER A 201 1.98 16.69 27.35
N LYS A 202 2.84 17.59 27.84
CA LYS A 202 3.95 17.23 28.74
C LYS A 202 3.48 16.49 30.00
N ASN A 203 2.29 16.85 30.50
CA ASN A 203 1.70 16.26 31.70
C ASN A 203 0.76 15.09 31.41
N LEU A 204 0.83 14.49 30.20
CA LEU A 204 0.02 13.34 29.76
C LEU A 204 -1.51 13.55 29.86
N GLY A 205 -1.97 14.80 29.89
CA GLY A 205 -3.39 15.15 29.86
C GLY A 205 -3.98 15.06 28.45
N LYS A 206 -5.16 15.62 28.25
CA LYS A 206 -5.86 15.66 26.96
C LYS A 206 -4.96 16.25 25.86
N PRO A 207 -4.73 15.53 24.73
CA PRO A 207 -3.88 16.02 23.67
C PRO A 207 -4.51 17.22 22.96
N LYS A 208 -3.66 18.14 22.49
CA LYS A 208 -4.10 19.21 21.59
C LYS A 208 -4.35 18.61 20.20
N LEU A 209 -5.55 18.86 19.65
CA LEU A 209 -5.97 18.36 18.35
C LEU A 209 -5.84 19.44 17.27
N LYS A 210 -5.24 19.06 16.12
CA LYS A 210 -5.28 19.84 14.88
C LYS A 210 -5.77 18.96 13.75
N ILE A 211 -6.67 19.51 12.89
CA ILE A 211 -7.28 18.76 11.80
C ILE A 211 -6.99 19.49 10.48
N TRP A 212 -6.62 18.72 9.45
CA TRP A 212 -6.57 19.16 8.05
C TRP A 212 -7.59 18.37 7.26
N ASN A 213 -8.43 19.07 6.50
CA ASN A 213 -9.42 18.49 5.58
C ASN A 213 -8.90 18.60 4.15
N TYR A 214 -8.88 17.47 3.46
CA TYR A 214 -8.45 17.37 2.06
C TYR A 214 -9.60 16.93 1.14
N SER A 215 -10.83 17.24 1.54
CA SER A 215 -12.02 16.87 0.78
C SER A 215 -12.03 17.57 -0.56
N SER A 216 -11.75 16.84 -1.62
CA SER A 216 -12.04 17.27 -3.00
C SER A 216 -13.15 16.39 -3.58
N LYS A 217 -13.87 16.88 -4.60
CA LYS A 217 -14.85 16.09 -5.35
C LYS A 217 -14.18 14.98 -6.17
N VAL A 218 -12.87 15.09 -6.40
CA VAL A 218 -12.08 14.18 -7.25
C VAL A 218 -10.87 13.70 -6.47
N ASP A 219 -10.54 12.42 -6.58
CA ASP A 219 -9.31 11.86 -6.06
C ASP A 219 -8.09 12.42 -6.83
N ILE A 220 -7.34 13.30 -6.19
CA ILE A 220 -6.17 13.94 -6.80
C ILE A 220 -4.90 13.09 -6.71
N SER A 221 -4.92 11.96 -5.99
CA SER A 221 -3.74 11.10 -5.82
C SER A 221 -3.22 10.58 -7.16
N TRP A 222 -4.12 10.19 -8.07
CA TRP A 222 -3.78 9.75 -9.43
C TRP A 222 -3.06 10.82 -10.24
N LYS A 223 -3.56 12.07 -10.18
CA LYS A 223 -2.90 13.22 -10.83
C LYS A 223 -1.51 13.46 -10.27
N ASN A 224 -1.38 13.44 -8.93
CA ASN A 224 -0.11 13.65 -8.25
C ASN A 224 0.90 12.54 -8.61
N GLU A 225 0.45 11.30 -8.66
CA GLU A 225 1.27 10.14 -8.99
C GLU A 225 1.80 10.19 -10.44
N ILE A 226 0.92 10.47 -11.40
CA ILE A 226 1.32 10.62 -12.81
C ILE A 226 2.24 11.84 -12.99
N SER A 227 1.97 12.94 -12.30
CA SER A 227 2.83 14.13 -12.34
C SER A 227 4.23 13.84 -11.79
N ASP A 228 4.35 13.03 -10.73
CA ASP A 228 5.63 12.58 -10.18
C ASP A 228 6.39 11.69 -11.17
N PHE A 229 5.71 10.78 -11.86
CA PHE A 229 6.31 9.94 -12.90
C PHE A 229 6.84 10.78 -14.07
N VAL A 230 6.03 11.68 -14.61
CA VAL A 230 6.44 12.58 -15.72
C VAL A 230 7.62 13.45 -15.30
N ARG A 231 7.62 14.00 -14.08
CA ARG A 231 8.72 14.77 -13.53
C ARG A 231 9.99 13.94 -13.40
N SER A 232 9.87 12.67 -12.96
CA SER A 232 11.00 11.76 -12.84
C SER A 232 11.66 11.46 -14.20
N ILE A 233 10.86 11.38 -15.27
CA ILE A 233 11.36 11.24 -16.64
C ILE A 233 12.06 12.50 -17.09
N LYS A 234 11.38 13.67 -17.04
CA LYS A 234 11.90 14.95 -17.51
C LYS A 234 13.22 15.38 -16.84
N LEU A 235 13.31 15.14 -15.53
CA LEU A 235 14.48 15.52 -14.72
C LEU A 235 15.50 14.37 -14.56
N ASN A 236 15.30 13.26 -15.25
CA ASN A 236 16.10 12.03 -15.12
C ASN A 236 16.33 11.59 -13.66
N LYS A 237 15.36 11.82 -12.76
CA LYS A 237 15.42 11.46 -11.35
C LYS A 237 14.89 10.06 -11.11
N ARG A 238 15.20 9.51 -9.93
CA ARG A 238 14.60 8.26 -9.47
C ARG A 238 13.10 8.44 -9.26
N VAL A 239 12.30 7.44 -9.67
CA VAL A 239 10.85 7.39 -9.39
C VAL A 239 10.60 7.23 -7.88
N SER A 240 9.50 7.79 -7.40
CA SER A 240 9.12 7.73 -5.97
C SER A 240 8.71 6.32 -5.52
N CYS A 241 8.24 5.49 -6.45
CA CYS A 241 7.86 4.11 -6.18
C CYS A 241 8.20 3.21 -7.39
N GLY A 242 9.19 2.34 -7.25
CA GLY A 242 9.68 1.49 -8.33
C GLY A 242 9.48 0.00 -8.09
N LEU A 243 10.06 -0.84 -8.97
CA LEU A 243 10.00 -2.29 -8.87
C LEU A 243 10.58 -2.84 -7.55
N LYS A 244 11.53 -2.13 -6.92
CA LYS A 244 12.08 -2.52 -5.61
C LYS A 244 10.99 -2.44 -4.52
N ASP A 245 10.16 -1.40 -4.55
CA ASP A 245 9.05 -1.25 -3.59
C ASP A 245 8.02 -2.37 -3.78
N ALA A 246 7.65 -2.67 -5.02
CA ALA A 246 6.77 -3.79 -5.35
C ALA A 246 7.36 -5.15 -4.95
N TYR A 247 8.67 -5.34 -5.10
CA TYR A 247 9.36 -6.56 -4.69
C TYR A 247 9.28 -6.79 -3.18
N GLU A 248 9.63 -5.78 -2.37
CA GLU A 248 9.59 -5.89 -0.90
C GLU A 248 8.15 -6.05 -0.40
N ASN A 249 7.19 -5.39 -1.03
CA ASN A 249 5.76 -5.57 -0.75
C ASN A 249 5.31 -7.01 -1.03
N MET A 250 5.61 -7.53 -2.23
CA MET A 250 5.27 -8.90 -2.64
C MET A 250 6.02 -9.97 -1.83
N LYS A 251 7.18 -9.66 -1.27
CA LYS A 251 7.92 -10.56 -0.37
C LYS A 251 7.12 -10.80 0.91
N ILE A 252 6.55 -9.76 1.50
CA ILE A 252 5.66 -9.86 2.66
C ILE A 252 4.41 -10.67 2.32
N ILE A 253 3.72 -10.31 1.23
CA ILE A 253 2.52 -11.00 0.76
C ILE A 253 2.79 -12.50 0.51
N ASN A 254 3.91 -12.83 -0.14
CA ASN A 254 4.31 -14.21 -0.38
C ASN A 254 4.59 -14.99 0.93
N HIS A 255 5.17 -14.33 1.93
CA HIS A 255 5.36 -14.96 3.25
C HIS A 255 4.02 -15.34 3.87
N CYS A 256 3.04 -14.44 3.85
CA CYS A 256 1.70 -14.71 4.36
C CYS A 256 1.02 -15.89 3.64
N TYR A 257 1.07 -15.94 2.31
CA TYR A 257 0.48 -17.04 1.53
C TYR A 257 1.20 -18.38 1.72
N LYS A 258 2.51 -18.39 1.97
CA LYS A 258 3.24 -19.64 2.27
C LYS A 258 2.85 -20.25 3.62
N LYS A 259 2.51 -19.43 4.61
CA LYS A 259 2.10 -19.89 5.92
C LYS A 259 0.78 -20.68 5.87
N ILE A 260 -0.18 -20.29 5.02
CA ILE A 260 -1.46 -21.00 4.84
C ILE A 260 -1.26 -22.40 4.24
N LYS A 261 -0.28 -22.57 3.35
CA LYS A 261 -0.03 -23.88 2.71
C LYS A 261 0.63 -24.91 3.65
N ARG A 262 1.05 -24.49 4.84
CA ARG A 262 1.69 -25.34 5.85
C ARG A 262 0.74 -25.73 6.99
N LEU A 263 -0.49 -25.21 7.00
CA LEU A 263 -1.62 -25.58 7.85
C LEU A 263 -2.63 -26.44 7.06
#